data_4cfc176908f8bcb02676b18682debc49
#
_entry.id   4cfc176908f8bcb02676b18682debc49
#
_cell.length_a   1.000
_cell.length_b   1.000
_cell.length_c   1.000
_cell.angle_alpha   90.00
_cell.angle_beta   90.00
_cell.angle_gamma   90.00
#
_symmetry.space_group_name_H-M   'P 1'
#
loop_
_entity.id
_entity.type
_entity.pdbx_description
1 polymer ?
#
loop_
_entity_poly.entity_id
_entity_poly.type
_entity_poly.pdbx_seq_one_letter_code
_entity_poly.pdbx_strand_id
1 'polypeptide(L)'
;MKDEIISYRQMCDAEKVQTLQRGMNYRLNANYSVILMSQRHNAPYKDRVLSDGMTIEYEGHDIPKTSSDIDPKQHNQPQTTISGKLTQNGLFASAVEDYKLGKRKPEIVRAYEKIFSGVWSEKGFFNLIDYKYITINKRKVFRFFLEETEIDFNAAGIIENKLRQRTRIIPSEIKKIVWERDEGCCVICGATDELHFDHDLPYSKGGASITPDNVRILCARHNLQKSDKIE
;
A
#
# COMPACT_ATOMS: atom_id res chain seq x y z
N MET A 1 10.96 6.11 -1.68
CA MET A 1 10.20 7.37 -1.51
C MET A 1 8.73 7.08 -1.71
N LYS A 2 7.80 7.81 -1.06
CA LYS A 2 6.35 7.61 -1.25
C LYS A 2 5.96 7.92 -2.69
N ASP A 3 5.00 7.14 -3.22
CA ASP A 3 4.48 7.22 -4.59
C ASP A 3 5.52 6.99 -5.70
N GLU A 4 6.64 6.35 -5.36
CA GLU A 4 7.60 5.83 -6.33
C GLU A 4 6.94 4.78 -7.23
N ILE A 5 7.19 4.90 -8.53
CA ILE A 5 6.70 3.97 -9.54
C ILE A 5 7.78 2.92 -9.77
N ILE A 6 7.47 1.66 -9.49
CA ILE A 6 8.42 0.56 -9.53
C ILE A 6 7.86 -0.64 -10.30
N SER A 7 8.76 -1.44 -10.84
CA SER A 7 8.45 -2.76 -11.37
C SER A 7 8.29 -3.79 -10.25
N TYR A 8 7.65 -4.92 -10.54
CA TYR A 8 7.59 -6.06 -9.62
C TYR A 8 8.98 -6.54 -9.17
N ARG A 9 9.96 -6.50 -10.07
CA ARG A 9 11.33 -6.92 -9.76
C ARG A 9 12.00 -5.97 -8.77
N GLN A 10 11.90 -4.67 -9.00
CA GLN A 10 12.41 -3.66 -8.07
C GLN A 10 11.77 -3.78 -6.68
N MET A 11 10.44 -4.06 -6.62
CA MET A 11 9.76 -4.31 -5.36
C MET A 11 10.35 -5.53 -4.62
N CYS A 12 10.57 -6.66 -5.33
CA CYS A 12 11.19 -7.84 -4.73
C CYS A 12 12.63 -7.57 -4.26
N ASP A 13 13.40 -6.82 -5.04
CA ASP A 13 14.77 -6.44 -4.69
C ASP A 13 14.80 -5.52 -3.44
N ALA A 14 13.87 -4.55 -3.35
CA ALA A 14 13.72 -3.68 -2.18
C ALA A 14 13.39 -4.48 -0.90
N GLU A 15 12.57 -5.52 -1.02
CA GLU A 15 12.20 -6.40 0.10
C GLU A 15 13.20 -7.55 0.32
N LYS A 16 14.26 -7.65 -0.51
CA LYS A 16 15.29 -8.71 -0.45
C LYS A 16 14.72 -10.13 -0.55
N VAL A 17 13.71 -10.31 -1.38
CA VAL A 17 13.05 -11.60 -1.64
C VAL A 17 13.06 -11.92 -3.13
N GLN A 18 13.00 -13.21 -3.45
CA GLN A 18 12.92 -13.64 -4.85
C GLN A 18 11.53 -13.39 -5.44
N THR A 19 10.49 -13.58 -4.64
CA THR A 19 9.10 -13.40 -5.08
C THR A 19 8.21 -12.91 -3.94
N LEU A 20 7.17 -12.14 -4.29
CA LEU A 20 6.09 -11.68 -3.42
C LEU A 20 4.75 -12.18 -3.97
N GLN A 21 4.49 -13.48 -3.89
CA GLN A 21 3.27 -14.08 -4.43
C GLN A 21 2.03 -13.82 -3.57
N ARG A 22 2.22 -13.59 -2.27
CA ARG A 22 1.12 -13.34 -1.32
C ARG A 22 0.91 -11.84 -1.17
N GLY A 23 -0.33 -11.40 -1.15
CA GLY A 23 -0.68 -10.00 -0.89
C GLY A 23 -0.47 -9.57 0.56
N MET A 24 -0.41 -10.51 1.54
CA MET A 24 -0.11 -10.22 2.96
C MET A 24 1.12 -11.00 3.39
N ASN A 25 2.08 -10.31 4.00
CA ASN A 25 3.34 -10.87 4.47
C ASN A 25 3.67 -10.27 5.83
N TYR A 26 3.20 -10.93 6.91
CA TYR A 26 3.46 -10.49 8.28
C TYR A 26 4.95 -10.62 8.58
N ARG A 27 5.57 -9.51 9.00
CA ARG A 27 7.00 -9.42 9.32
C ARG A 27 7.85 -10.13 8.28
N LEU A 28 7.70 -9.71 7.01
CA LEU A 28 8.53 -10.19 5.91
C LEU A 28 10.02 -9.98 6.22
N ASN A 29 10.32 -8.92 6.94
CA ASN A 29 11.61 -8.67 7.57
C ASN A 29 11.41 -8.33 9.07
N ALA A 30 12.50 -8.11 9.79
CA ALA A 30 12.45 -7.87 11.25
C ALA A 30 11.71 -6.57 11.63
N ASN A 31 11.61 -5.61 10.72
CA ASN A 31 11.19 -4.23 11.04
C ASN A 31 9.71 -3.95 10.69
N TYR A 32 9.18 -4.58 9.63
CA TYR A 32 7.83 -4.30 9.15
C TYR A 32 7.22 -5.48 8.39
N SER A 33 5.92 -5.41 8.25
CA SER A 33 5.10 -6.27 7.38
C SER A 33 4.94 -5.66 6.00
N VAL A 34 4.53 -6.45 5.00
CA VAL A 34 4.30 -5.96 3.63
C VAL A 34 2.93 -6.36 3.15
N ILE A 35 2.22 -5.43 2.50
CA ILE A 35 0.97 -5.71 1.79
C ILE A 35 1.05 -5.29 0.33
N LEU A 36 0.41 -6.10 -0.53
CA LEU A 36 0.20 -5.81 -1.94
C LEU A 36 -1.30 -5.56 -2.16
N MET A 37 -1.67 -4.33 -2.46
CA MET A 37 -3.06 -3.94 -2.66
C MET A 37 -3.38 -3.68 -4.14
N SER A 38 -4.68 -3.71 -4.47
CA SER A 38 -5.15 -3.34 -5.80
C SER A 38 -6.58 -2.80 -5.75
N GLN A 39 -6.79 -1.60 -6.25
CA GLN A 39 -8.10 -0.98 -6.39
C GLN A 39 -8.67 -1.10 -7.83
N ARG A 40 -8.08 -1.97 -8.66
CA ARG A 40 -8.57 -2.19 -10.03
C ARG A 40 -9.96 -2.82 -10.01
N HIS A 41 -10.77 -2.52 -11.04
CA HIS A 41 -12.16 -2.99 -11.14
C HIS A 41 -12.31 -4.51 -10.90
N ASN A 42 -11.41 -5.31 -11.47
CA ASN A 42 -11.42 -6.78 -11.35
C ASN A 42 -10.45 -7.30 -10.27
N ALA A 43 -10.08 -6.47 -9.27
CA ALA A 43 -9.26 -6.94 -8.17
C ALA A 43 -9.97 -8.02 -7.36
N PRO A 44 -9.27 -9.10 -6.95
CA PRO A 44 -9.89 -10.20 -6.20
C PRO A 44 -10.32 -9.79 -4.79
N TYR A 45 -9.76 -8.72 -4.25
CA TYR A 45 -10.03 -8.15 -2.94
C TYR A 45 -10.49 -6.69 -3.06
N LYS A 46 -11.26 -6.22 -2.08
CA LYS A 46 -11.85 -4.88 -2.09
C LYS A 46 -11.03 -3.92 -1.21
N ASP A 47 -9.78 -3.73 -1.62
CA ASP A 47 -8.91 -2.74 -0.99
C ASP A 47 -9.33 -1.33 -1.40
N ARG A 48 -9.23 -0.37 -0.50
CA ARG A 48 -9.54 1.03 -0.80
C ARG A 48 -8.81 2.01 0.11
N VAL A 49 -8.64 3.21 -0.38
CA VAL A 49 -8.30 4.38 0.46
C VAL A 49 -9.60 4.98 0.95
N LEU A 50 -9.70 5.30 2.24
CA LEU A 50 -10.88 5.91 2.81
C LEU A 50 -11.00 7.39 2.42
N SER A 51 -12.17 7.98 2.69
CA SER A 51 -12.48 9.37 2.33
C SER A 51 -11.60 10.41 3.02
N ASP A 52 -10.92 10.06 4.11
CA ASP A 52 -9.91 10.89 4.76
C ASP A 52 -8.64 11.05 3.91
N GLY A 53 -8.45 10.19 2.91
CA GLY A 53 -7.29 10.17 2.04
C GLY A 53 -5.98 9.76 2.72
N MET A 54 -6.04 9.22 3.95
CA MET A 54 -4.87 8.84 4.76
C MET A 54 -4.93 7.40 5.28
N THR A 55 -6.12 6.81 5.30
CA THR A 55 -6.35 5.45 5.80
C THR A 55 -6.58 4.48 4.65
N ILE A 56 -5.87 3.36 4.66
CA ILE A 56 -6.13 2.22 3.78
C ILE A 56 -7.03 1.23 4.53
N GLU A 57 -8.14 0.82 3.89
CA GLU A 57 -8.90 -0.36 4.26
C GLU A 57 -8.47 -1.51 3.34
N TYR A 58 -7.83 -2.51 3.91
CA TYR A 58 -7.29 -3.66 3.22
C TYR A 58 -8.10 -4.92 3.51
N GLU A 59 -8.51 -5.67 2.49
CA GLU A 59 -9.23 -6.94 2.67
C GLU A 59 -8.25 -8.08 2.93
N GLY A 60 -8.55 -8.88 3.95
CA GLY A 60 -7.79 -10.09 4.29
C GLY A 60 -7.83 -11.15 3.19
N HIS A 61 -7.06 -12.21 3.38
CA HIS A 61 -6.89 -13.28 2.40
C HIS A 61 -7.87 -14.42 2.59
N ASP A 62 -8.30 -14.96 1.46
CA ASP A 62 -9.13 -16.15 1.39
C ASP A 62 -8.31 -17.42 1.68
N ILE A 63 -8.99 -18.55 1.82
CA ILE A 63 -8.35 -19.86 1.84
C ILE A 63 -7.57 -20.10 0.54
N PRO A 64 -6.46 -20.83 0.57
CA PRO A 64 -5.75 -21.22 -0.64
C PRO A 64 -6.66 -22.03 -1.57
N LYS A 65 -6.58 -21.75 -2.87
CA LYS A 65 -7.24 -22.58 -3.89
C LYS A 65 -6.45 -23.87 -4.07
N THR A 66 -6.85 -24.94 -3.39
CA THR A 66 -6.15 -26.24 -3.42
C THR A 66 -6.67 -27.19 -4.49
N SER A 67 -7.88 -26.97 -5.01
CA SER A 67 -8.50 -27.75 -6.09
C SER A 67 -9.39 -26.88 -6.97
N SER A 68 -9.77 -27.40 -8.15
CA SER A 68 -10.69 -26.69 -9.07
C SER A 68 -12.09 -26.51 -8.48
N ASP A 69 -12.49 -27.34 -7.54
CA ASP A 69 -13.86 -27.44 -7.03
C ASP A 69 -14.14 -26.49 -5.85
N ILE A 70 -13.10 -25.86 -5.30
CA ILE A 70 -13.25 -24.92 -4.20
C ILE A 70 -13.19 -23.48 -4.71
N ASP A 71 -14.30 -22.75 -4.56
CA ASP A 71 -14.32 -21.30 -4.72
C ASP A 71 -13.98 -20.64 -3.36
N PRO A 72 -12.77 -20.07 -3.19
CA PRO A 72 -12.38 -19.42 -1.94
C PRO A 72 -13.32 -18.28 -1.52
N LYS A 73 -14.05 -17.69 -2.47
CA LYS A 73 -14.99 -16.59 -2.21
C LYS A 73 -16.29 -17.03 -1.53
N GLN A 74 -16.56 -18.33 -1.45
CA GLN A 74 -17.71 -18.87 -0.73
C GLN A 74 -17.40 -19.23 0.73
N HIS A 75 -16.14 -19.14 1.15
CA HIS A 75 -15.70 -19.51 2.49
C HIS A 75 -15.31 -18.29 3.32
N ASN A 76 -15.45 -18.43 4.65
CA ASN A 76 -14.93 -17.44 5.59
C ASN A 76 -13.42 -17.32 5.44
N GLN A 77 -12.88 -16.11 5.54
CA GLN A 77 -11.45 -15.90 5.62
C GLN A 77 -10.92 -16.49 6.93
N PRO A 78 -9.90 -17.37 6.91
CA PRO A 78 -9.47 -18.07 8.10
C PRO A 78 -8.57 -17.22 8.97
N GLN A 79 -8.79 -17.24 10.28
CA GLN A 79 -7.86 -16.71 11.27
C GLN A 79 -6.75 -17.71 11.59
N THR A 80 -7.08 -19.00 11.60
CA THR A 80 -6.15 -20.11 11.86
C THR A 80 -6.19 -21.12 10.73
N THR A 81 -5.10 -21.85 10.57
CA THR A 81 -5.04 -23.04 9.75
C THR A 81 -5.76 -24.21 10.43
N ILE A 82 -5.99 -25.30 9.72
CA ILE A 82 -6.54 -26.56 10.29
C ILE A 82 -5.69 -27.07 11.45
N SER A 83 -4.36 -26.84 11.40
CA SER A 83 -3.43 -27.24 12.48
C SER A 83 -3.40 -26.26 13.68
N GLY A 84 -4.26 -25.24 13.70
CA GLY A 84 -4.35 -24.25 14.78
C GLY A 84 -3.31 -23.14 14.72
N LYS A 85 -2.41 -23.12 13.74
CA LYS A 85 -1.45 -22.01 13.56
C LYS A 85 -2.15 -20.78 12.97
N LEU A 86 -1.75 -19.59 13.37
CA LEU A 86 -2.27 -18.34 12.79
C LEU A 86 -1.96 -18.27 11.29
N THR A 87 -2.95 -17.88 10.51
CA THR A 87 -2.78 -17.45 9.12
C THR A 87 -2.21 -16.04 9.06
N GLN A 88 -1.96 -15.50 7.86
CA GLN A 88 -1.61 -14.09 7.71
C GLN A 88 -2.70 -13.19 8.32
N ASN A 89 -4.00 -13.48 8.09
CA ASN A 89 -5.09 -12.75 8.73
C ASN A 89 -5.00 -12.79 10.26
N GLY A 90 -4.74 -13.98 10.82
CA GLY A 90 -4.61 -14.17 12.26
C GLY A 90 -3.43 -13.42 12.87
N LEU A 91 -2.28 -13.41 12.17
CA LEU A 91 -1.09 -12.68 12.61
C LEU A 91 -1.31 -11.17 12.63
N PHE A 92 -1.91 -10.61 11.57
CA PHE A 92 -2.26 -9.19 11.51
C PHE A 92 -3.31 -8.83 12.57
N ALA A 93 -4.35 -9.65 12.76
CA ALA A 93 -5.38 -9.44 13.79
C ALA A 93 -4.78 -9.46 15.20
N SER A 94 -3.95 -10.46 15.51
CA SER A 94 -3.25 -10.57 16.80
C SER A 94 -2.36 -9.35 17.07
N ALA A 95 -1.68 -8.83 16.05
CA ALA A 95 -0.86 -7.62 16.17
C ALA A 95 -1.70 -6.38 16.56
N VAL A 96 -2.91 -6.25 16.00
CA VAL A 96 -3.85 -5.19 16.37
C VAL A 96 -4.36 -5.37 17.80
N GLU A 97 -4.71 -6.59 18.19
CA GLU A 97 -5.17 -6.88 19.56
C GLU A 97 -4.10 -6.52 20.59
N ASP A 98 -2.87 -6.94 20.37
CA ASP A 98 -1.75 -6.60 21.25
C ASP A 98 -1.47 -5.08 21.30
N TYR A 99 -1.61 -4.37 20.18
CA TYR A 99 -1.54 -2.91 20.15
C TYR A 99 -2.64 -2.26 20.98
N LYS A 100 -3.90 -2.67 20.77
CA LYS A 100 -5.05 -2.13 21.52
C LYS A 100 -4.97 -2.41 23.02
N LEU A 101 -4.36 -3.53 23.42
CA LEU A 101 -4.08 -3.86 24.82
C LEU A 101 -2.85 -3.15 25.39
N GLY A 102 -2.18 -2.29 24.62
CA GLY A 102 -0.99 -1.58 25.06
C GLY A 102 0.27 -2.45 25.21
N LYS A 103 0.26 -3.70 24.73
CA LYS A 103 1.39 -4.63 24.85
C LYS A 103 2.53 -4.31 23.88
N ARG A 104 2.22 -3.62 22.78
CA ARG A 104 3.19 -3.25 21.73
C ARG A 104 2.76 -1.98 21.00
N LYS A 105 3.71 -1.37 20.28
CA LYS A 105 3.40 -0.33 19.28
C LYS A 105 2.64 -0.96 18.10
N PRO A 106 1.89 -0.17 17.29
CA PRO A 106 1.23 -0.71 16.11
C PRO A 106 2.25 -1.37 15.19
N GLU A 107 1.83 -2.43 14.51
CA GLU A 107 2.66 -3.08 13.49
C GLU A 107 2.84 -2.12 12.32
N ILE A 108 4.08 -1.94 11.89
CA ILE A 108 4.39 -1.12 10.72
C ILE A 108 4.23 -1.98 9.47
N VAL A 109 3.55 -1.43 8.47
CA VAL A 109 3.24 -2.13 7.22
C VAL A 109 3.65 -1.27 6.04
N ARG A 110 4.54 -1.78 5.18
CA ARG A 110 4.84 -1.18 3.88
C ARG A 110 3.80 -1.61 2.87
N ALA A 111 3.23 -0.64 2.15
CA ALA A 111 2.16 -0.90 1.20
C ALA A 111 2.61 -0.63 -0.24
N TYR A 112 2.32 -1.59 -1.12
CA TYR A 112 2.49 -1.48 -2.57
C TYR A 112 1.15 -1.63 -3.26
N GLU A 113 0.89 -0.79 -4.25
CA GLU A 113 -0.34 -0.81 -5.02
C GLU A 113 -0.07 -1.15 -6.48
N LYS A 114 -0.80 -2.13 -7.00
CA LYS A 114 -0.76 -2.48 -8.42
C LYS A 114 -1.58 -1.49 -9.24
N ILE A 115 -0.93 -0.67 -10.05
CA ILE A 115 -1.56 0.32 -10.94
C ILE A 115 -1.94 -0.33 -12.27
N PHE A 116 -0.95 -0.93 -12.97
CA PHE A 116 -1.12 -1.67 -14.22
C PHE A 116 -0.41 -3.03 -14.17
N SER A 117 -0.47 -3.78 -15.26
CA SER A 117 0.35 -4.98 -15.41
C SER A 117 1.82 -4.57 -15.41
N GLY A 118 2.60 -5.09 -14.47
CA GLY A 118 4.02 -4.76 -14.32
C GLY A 118 4.31 -3.44 -13.60
N VAL A 119 3.34 -2.54 -13.43
CA VAL A 119 3.50 -1.21 -12.83
C VAL A 119 2.92 -1.17 -11.43
N TRP A 120 3.75 -0.83 -10.46
CA TRP A 120 3.42 -0.71 -9.05
C TRP A 120 3.73 0.69 -8.54
N SER A 121 3.03 1.12 -7.50
CA SER A 121 3.33 2.35 -6.75
C SER A 121 3.64 1.97 -5.31
N GLU A 122 4.78 2.40 -4.79
CA GLU A 122 5.08 2.32 -3.38
C GLU A 122 4.33 3.41 -2.63
N LYS A 123 3.47 3.01 -1.69
CA LYS A 123 2.68 3.97 -0.89
C LYS A 123 3.38 4.42 0.40
N GLY A 124 4.52 3.82 0.73
CA GLY A 124 5.24 4.08 1.97
C GLY A 124 4.76 3.20 3.13
N PHE A 125 4.93 3.71 4.36
CA PHE A 125 4.70 2.95 5.59
C PHE A 125 3.44 3.42 6.32
N PHE A 126 2.76 2.46 6.93
CA PHE A 126 1.49 2.65 7.63
C PHE A 126 1.54 1.96 8.99
N ASN A 127 0.81 2.49 9.96
CA ASN A 127 0.50 1.84 11.23
C ASN A 127 -0.76 0.98 11.07
N LEU A 128 -0.67 -0.29 11.37
CA LEU A 128 -1.83 -1.17 11.48
C LEU A 128 -2.55 -0.89 12.80
N ILE A 129 -3.68 -0.17 12.74
CA ILE A 129 -4.34 0.38 13.92
C ILE A 129 -5.60 -0.36 14.35
N ASP A 130 -6.28 -1.00 13.41
CA ASP A 130 -7.56 -1.67 13.68
C ASP A 130 -7.82 -2.80 12.69
N TYR A 131 -8.75 -3.69 13.06
CA TYR A 131 -9.36 -4.63 12.13
C TYR A 131 -10.83 -4.88 12.49
N LYS A 132 -11.60 -5.32 11.50
CA LYS A 132 -12.95 -5.83 11.65
C LYS A 132 -13.08 -7.19 11.00
N TYR A 133 -13.81 -8.10 11.62
CA TYR A 133 -14.16 -9.40 11.02
C TYR A 133 -15.68 -9.42 10.83
N ILE A 134 -16.11 -9.04 9.63
CA ILE A 134 -17.50 -8.72 9.28
C ILE A 134 -18.08 -9.69 8.25
N THR A 135 -19.40 -9.84 8.27
CA THR A 135 -20.12 -10.67 7.29
C THR A 135 -20.45 -9.86 6.04
N ILE A 136 -19.97 -10.31 4.87
CA ILE A 136 -20.28 -9.76 3.56
C ILE A 136 -20.68 -10.92 2.65
N ASN A 137 -21.83 -10.83 1.98
CA ASN A 137 -22.31 -11.86 1.06
C ASN A 137 -22.29 -13.28 1.67
N LYS A 138 -22.81 -13.43 2.89
CA LYS A 138 -22.91 -14.69 3.65
C LYS A 138 -21.57 -15.30 4.11
N ARG A 139 -20.43 -14.61 3.92
CA ARG A 139 -19.13 -15.04 4.42
C ARG A 139 -18.50 -13.99 5.33
N LYS A 140 -17.62 -14.41 6.24
CA LYS A 140 -16.86 -13.50 7.09
C LYS A 140 -15.54 -13.14 6.42
N VAL A 141 -15.22 -11.84 6.39
CA VAL A 141 -14.00 -11.28 5.82
C VAL A 141 -13.32 -10.36 6.82
N PHE A 142 -12.01 -10.34 6.79
CA PHE A 142 -11.20 -9.37 7.54
C PHE A 142 -11.11 -8.06 6.78
N ARG A 143 -11.20 -6.94 7.50
CA ARG A 143 -10.90 -5.59 7.04
C ARG A 143 -9.89 -4.99 7.99
N PHE A 144 -8.69 -4.75 7.50
CA PHE A 144 -7.59 -4.14 8.24
C PHE A 144 -7.52 -2.67 7.92
N PHE A 145 -7.31 -1.84 8.95
CA PHE A 145 -7.22 -0.39 8.83
C PHE A 145 -5.77 0.04 9.10
N LEU A 146 -5.19 0.71 8.11
CA LEU A 146 -3.80 1.15 8.14
C LEU A 146 -3.77 2.67 7.98
N GLU A 147 -3.25 3.37 8.97
CA GLU A 147 -3.09 4.81 8.97
C GLU A 147 -1.65 5.19 8.61
N GLU A 148 -1.46 6.21 7.77
CA GLU A 148 -0.14 6.66 7.37
C GLU A 148 0.73 6.99 8.59
N THR A 149 1.98 6.49 8.61
CA THR A 149 2.94 6.78 9.68
C THR A 149 3.98 7.80 9.23
N GLU A 150 4.50 8.57 10.18
CA GLU A 150 5.64 9.47 9.98
C GLU A 150 6.99 8.72 9.99
N ILE A 151 6.97 7.41 10.28
CA ILE A 151 8.17 6.57 10.35
C ILE A 151 8.56 6.17 8.92
N ASP A 152 9.84 6.33 8.61
CA ASP A 152 10.45 5.83 7.38
C ASP A 152 11.64 4.92 7.73
N PHE A 153 11.89 3.89 6.90
CA PHE A 153 13.03 2.99 7.05
C PHE A 153 14.00 3.23 5.89
N ASN A 154 15.26 3.53 6.21
CA ASN A 154 16.32 3.55 5.21
C ASN A 154 16.81 2.12 4.89
N ALA A 155 17.67 1.99 3.87
CA ALA A 155 18.24 0.72 3.44
C ALA A 155 19.02 -0.02 4.55
N ALA A 156 19.46 0.67 5.60
CA ALA A 156 20.15 0.10 6.76
C ALA A 156 19.19 -0.32 7.89
N GLY A 157 17.87 -0.14 7.72
CA GLY A 157 16.86 -0.48 8.74
C GLY A 157 16.77 0.55 9.88
N ILE A 158 17.37 1.71 9.74
CA ILE A 158 17.31 2.80 10.71
C ILE A 158 15.99 3.53 10.56
N ILE A 159 15.27 3.72 11.66
CA ILE A 159 14.05 4.52 11.71
C ILE A 159 14.46 5.99 11.63
N GLU A 160 14.20 6.65 10.52
CA GLU A 160 14.29 8.09 10.41
C GLU A 160 12.92 8.70 10.72
N ASN A 161 12.85 9.44 11.85
CA ASN A 161 11.73 10.34 12.13
C ASN A 161 11.90 11.57 11.22
N LYS A 162 11.48 11.48 9.96
CA LYS A 162 11.26 12.68 9.17
C LYS A 162 9.86 13.17 9.51
N LEU A 163 9.79 14.41 10.03
CA LEU A 163 8.56 15.21 10.04
C LEU A 163 8.13 15.40 8.58
N ARG A 164 7.52 14.37 8.00
CA ARG A 164 6.87 14.48 6.70
C ARG A 164 5.52 15.14 6.92
N GLN A 165 5.26 16.21 6.20
CA GLN A 165 3.90 16.71 6.09
C GLN A 165 3.01 15.56 5.59
N ARG A 166 1.95 15.25 6.35
CA ARG A 166 0.94 14.26 5.95
C ARG A 166 0.38 14.68 4.59
N THR A 167 0.74 13.95 3.56
CA THR A 167 0.21 14.15 2.21
C THR A 167 -0.87 13.11 1.98
N ARG A 168 -2.04 13.55 1.48
CA ARG A 168 -3.10 12.61 1.10
C ARG A 168 -2.58 11.62 0.07
N ILE A 169 -3.01 10.37 0.21
CA ILE A 169 -2.74 9.31 -0.75
C ILE A 169 -3.40 9.68 -2.07
N ILE A 170 -2.63 9.68 -3.16
CA ILE A 170 -3.17 9.89 -4.51
C ILE A 170 -4.06 8.68 -4.85
N PRO A 171 -5.35 8.90 -5.20
CA PRO A 171 -6.26 7.81 -5.58
C PRO A 171 -5.75 7.05 -6.80
N SER A 172 -6.02 5.75 -6.85
CA SER A 172 -5.57 4.86 -7.94
C SER A 172 -6.07 5.27 -9.30
N GLU A 173 -7.32 5.76 -9.37
CA GLU A 173 -7.90 6.24 -10.64
C GLU A 173 -7.14 7.47 -11.17
N ILE A 174 -6.74 8.38 -10.28
CA ILE A 174 -5.90 9.53 -10.65
C ILE A 174 -4.53 9.05 -11.15
N LYS A 175 -3.90 8.11 -10.45
CA LYS A 175 -2.61 7.53 -10.87
C LYS A 175 -2.68 6.88 -12.25
N LYS A 176 -3.79 6.21 -12.58
CA LYS A 176 -4.00 5.62 -13.92
C LYS A 176 -4.11 6.69 -15.00
N ILE A 177 -4.98 7.69 -14.78
CA ILE A 177 -5.17 8.80 -15.72
C ILE A 177 -3.85 9.52 -15.97
N VAL A 178 -3.11 9.83 -14.90
CA VAL A 178 -1.82 10.51 -14.99
C VAL A 178 -0.77 9.65 -15.69
N TRP A 179 -0.72 8.33 -15.39
CA TRP A 179 0.18 7.41 -16.08
C TRP A 179 -0.06 7.35 -17.58
N GLU A 180 -1.32 7.29 -18.01
CA GLU A 180 -1.71 7.29 -19.42
C GLU A 180 -1.44 8.64 -20.07
N ARG A 181 -1.78 9.76 -19.42
CA ARG A 181 -1.56 11.13 -19.92
C ARG A 181 -0.07 11.45 -20.12
N ASP A 182 0.76 11.09 -19.13
CA ASP A 182 2.19 11.41 -19.11
C ASP A 182 3.04 10.29 -19.80
N GLU A 183 2.38 9.31 -20.42
CA GLU A 183 3.00 8.21 -21.17
C GLU A 183 4.07 7.44 -20.38
N GLY A 184 3.93 7.38 -19.04
CA GLY A 184 4.91 6.74 -18.15
C GLY A 184 6.29 7.41 -18.15
N CYS A 185 6.35 8.72 -18.40
CA CYS A 185 7.58 9.49 -18.49
C CYS A 185 7.55 10.71 -17.58
N CYS A 186 8.73 11.18 -17.18
CA CYS A 186 8.86 12.49 -16.53
C CYS A 186 8.42 13.60 -17.48
N VAL A 187 7.42 14.40 -17.12
CA VAL A 187 6.86 15.47 -17.97
C VAL A 187 7.85 16.61 -18.28
N ILE A 188 8.96 16.70 -17.53
CA ILE A 188 9.97 17.74 -17.71
C ILE A 188 11.09 17.29 -18.69
N CYS A 189 11.58 16.03 -18.58
CA CYS A 189 12.74 15.59 -19.32
C CYS A 189 12.55 14.28 -20.11
N GLY A 190 11.37 13.65 -20.04
CA GLY A 190 11.09 12.40 -20.73
C GLY A 190 11.77 11.15 -20.14
N ALA A 191 12.43 11.24 -18.98
CA ALA A 191 13.01 10.06 -18.32
C ALA A 191 11.94 9.02 -17.99
N THR A 192 12.28 7.73 -18.14
CA THR A 192 11.37 6.58 -17.92
C THR A 192 11.75 5.76 -16.69
N ASP A 193 12.75 6.18 -15.94
CA ASP A 193 13.28 5.54 -14.73
C ASP A 193 13.17 6.46 -13.51
N GLU A 194 13.24 5.87 -12.33
CA GLU A 194 13.13 6.58 -11.05
C GLU A 194 11.93 7.54 -10.97
N LEU A 195 10.77 7.09 -11.45
CA LEU A 195 9.57 7.92 -11.57
C LEU A 195 8.77 7.96 -10.28
N HIS A 196 8.10 9.10 -10.05
CA HIS A 196 7.21 9.35 -8.92
C HIS A 196 5.95 10.06 -9.39
N PHE A 197 4.81 9.72 -8.78
CA PHE A 197 3.63 10.60 -8.84
C PHE A 197 3.82 11.75 -7.85
N ASP A 198 3.77 12.97 -8.33
CA ASP A 198 3.96 14.18 -7.54
C ASP A 198 2.78 15.15 -7.70
N HIS A 199 2.46 15.88 -6.61
CA HIS A 199 1.41 16.91 -6.65
C HIS A 199 1.99 18.22 -7.18
N ASP A 200 1.35 18.84 -8.16
CA ASP A 200 1.72 20.18 -8.65
C ASP A 200 1.60 21.22 -7.54
N LEU A 201 0.45 21.32 -6.93
CA LEU A 201 0.23 22.11 -5.75
C LEU A 201 0.18 21.21 -4.53
N PRO A 202 1.12 21.33 -3.57
CA PRO A 202 1.10 20.55 -2.34
C PRO A 202 -0.21 20.71 -1.58
N TYR A 203 -0.72 19.63 -0.99
CA TYR A 203 -1.97 19.66 -0.20
C TYR A 203 -1.90 20.69 0.95
N SER A 204 -0.74 20.84 1.58
CA SER A 204 -0.47 21.84 2.62
C SER A 204 -0.68 23.29 2.15
N LYS A 205 -0.70 23.52 0.84
CA LYS A 205 -0.92 24.81 0.19
C LYS A 205 -2.27 24.88 -0.55
N GLY A 206 -3.20 23.97 -0.24
CA GLY A 206 -4.56 23.95 -0.82
C GLY A 206 -4.70 23.10 -2.08
N GLY A 207 -3.69 22.34 -2.49
CA GLY A 207 -3.78 21.41 -3.62
C GLY A 207 -4.71 20.24 -3.35
N ALA A 208 -5.41 19.75 -4.38
CA ALA A 208 -6.28 18.58 -4.32
C ALA A 208 -5.57 17.34 -4.87
N SER A 209 -5.54 16.24 -4.11
CA SER A 209 -5.04 14.95 -4.59
C SER A 209 -6.03 14.16 -5.45
N ILE A 210 -7.24 14.71 -5.61
CA ILE A 210 -8.37 14.04 -6.30
C ILE A 210 -8.58 14.50 -7.74
N THR A 211 -7.74 15.41 -8.26
CA THR A 211 -7.82 15.89 -9.64
C THR A 211 -6.56 15.48 -10.41
N PRO A 212 -6.68 14.88 -11.61
CA PRO A 212 -5.52 14.52 -12.42
C PRO A 212 -4.64 15.72 -12.76
N ASP A 213 -5.23 16.91 -12.91
CA ASP A 213 -4.50 18.14 -13.26
C ASP A 213 -3.52 18.60 -12.18
N ASN A 214 -3.73 18.19 -10.93
CA ASN A 214 -2.82 18.49 -9.82
C ASN A 214 -1.82 17.36 -9.52
N VAL A 215 -1.71 16.37 -10.40
CA VAL A 215 -0.74 15.26 -10.25
C VAL A 215 0.00 15.05 -11.57
N ARG A 216 1.31 14.86 -11.50
CA ARG A 216 2.16 14.60 -12.67
C ARG A 216 3.23 13.55 -12.37
N ILE A 217 3.86 13.00 -13.41
CA ILE A 217 5.01 12.10 -13.26
C ILE A 217 6.29 12.91 -13.33
N LEU A 218 7.13 12.79 -12.31
CA LEU A 218 8.47 13.36 -12.27
C LEU A 218 9.50 12.26 -12.01
N CYS A 219 10.71 12.40 -12.62
CA CYS A 219 11.84 11.58 -12.19
C CYS A 219 12.38 12.08 -10.84
N ALA A 220 13.14 11.23 -10.13
CA ALA A 220 13.67 11.54 -8.79
C ALA A 220 14.39 12.89 -8.74
N ARG A 221 15.18 13.23 -9.79
CA ARG A 221 15.90 14.50 -9.88
C ARG A 221 14.94 15.70 -9.88
N HIS A 222 13.92 15.70 -10.74
CA HIS A 222 12.96 16.81 -10.84
C HIS A 222 12.03 16.87 -9.64
N ASN A 223 11.66 15.72 -9.09
CA ASN A 223 10.87 15.66 -7.85
C ASN A 223 11.62 16.27 -6.65
N LEU A 224 12.93 15.98 -6.53
CA LEU A 224 13.78 16.60 -5.48
C LEU A 224 14.03 18.10 -5.71
N GLN A 225 14.21 18.54 -6.98
CA GLN A 225 14.42 19.96 -7.30
C GLN A 225 13.17 20.80 -7.02
N LYS A 226 11.99 20.25 -7.29
CA LYS A 226 10.72 20.92 -7.00
C LYS A 226 10.55 21.12 -5.51
N SER A 227 10.82 20.06 -4.69
CA SER A 227 10.59 20.09 -3.23
C SER A 227 9.23 20.72 -2.89
N ASP A 228 9.19 21.76 -2.05
CA ASP A 228 7.96 22.51 -1.68
C ASP A 228 7.70 23.75 -2.56
N LYS A 229 8.39 23.91 -3.70
CA LYS A 229 8.16 25.04 -4.60
C LYS A 229 6.89 24.80 -5.41
N ILE A 230 6.10 25.86 -5.58
CA ILE A 230 5.00 25.95 -6.55
C ILE A 230 5.64 26.44 -7.85
N GLU A 231 5.55 25.62 -8.91
CA GLU A 231 5.93 26.04 -10.26
C GLU A 231 4.70 26.50 -11.02
#